data_769bc2b427478fc92c143aaf7a574e43
#
_entry.id   769bc2b427478fc92c143aaf7a574e43
#
_cell.length_a   1.000
_cell.length_b   1.000
_cell.length_c   1.000
_cell.angle_alpha   90.00
_cell.angle_beta   90.00
_cell.angle_gamma   90.00
#
_symmetry.space_group_name_H-M   'P 1'
#
loop_
_entity.id
_entity.type
_entity.pdbx_description
1 polymer ?
#
loop_
_entity_poly.entity_id
_entity_poly.type
_entity_poly.pdbx_seq_one_letter_code
_entity_poly.pdbx_strand_id
1 'polypeptide(L)'
;MTIRTRRETVTFRHPFRIHGIDRLLPAGSYHVIADEETIDAETFSAWRRVGTSIIVPKEDVVEGVMKGVLGSEQMLSIRAVDLADAVASDAGVAHD
;
A
#
# COMPACT_ATOMS: atom_id res chain seq x y z
N MET A 1 10.51 19.91 -13.10
CA MET A 1 9.86 18.63 -12.76
C MET A 1 9.37 18.69 -11.34
N THR A 2 8.14 18.32 -11.10
CA THR A 2 7.51 18.42 -9.79
C THR A 2 7.03 17.07 -9.33
N ILE A 3 7.31 16.74 -8.08
CA ILE A 3 6.85 15.51 -7.46
C ILE A 3 5.73 15.85 -6.50
N ARG A 4 4.64 15.11 -6.55
CA ARG A 4 3.59 15.24 -5.55
C ARG A 4 3.36 13.89 -4.89
N THR A 5 2.97 13.94 -3.63
CA THR A 5 2.67 12.75 -2.85
C THR A 5 1.18 12.71 -2.57
N ARG A 6 0.56 11.61 -2.90
CA ARG A 6 -0.86 11.39 -2.60
C ARG A 6 -0.97 10.30 -1.57
N ARG A 7 -1.91 10.49 -0.65
CA ARG A 7 -2.18 9.50 0.38
C ARG A 7 -3.59 8.94 0.15
N GLU A 8 -3.68 7.63 0.14
CA GLU A 8 -4.94 6.94 -0.07
C GLU A 8 -5.13 5.92 1.04
N THR A 9 -6.37 5.53 1.29
CA THR A 9 -6.68 4.47 2.25
C THR A 9 -7.30 3.32 1.49
N VAL A 10 -6.76 2.12 1.71
CA VAL A 10 -7.26 0.90 1.10
C VAL A 10 -7.71 -0.03 2.21
N THR A 11 -8.90 -0.61 2.07
CA THR A 11 -9.44 -1.51 3.08
C THR A 11 -9.53 -2.92 2.52
N PHE A 12 -8.98 -3.88 3.28
CA PHE A 12 -9.05 -5.30 2.95
C PHE A 12 -9.97 -5.98 3.94
N ARG A 13 -10.88 -6.79 3.42
CA ARG A 13 -11.83 -7.52 4.25
C ARG A 13 -11.27 -8.83 4.77
N HIS A 14 -10.20 -9.31 4.16
CA HIS A 14 -9.59 -10.59 4.49
C HIS A 14 -8.09 -10.43 4.60
N PRO A 15 -7.41 -11.32 5.33
CA PRO A 15 -5.95 -11.32 5.31
C PRO A 15 -5.47 -11.47 3.87
N PHE A 16 -4.37 -10.81 3.55
CA PHE A 16 -3.93 -10.72 2.17
C PHE A 16 -2.42 -10.71 2.07
N ARG A 17 -1.94 -10.98 0.85
CA ARG A 17 -0.52 -10.88 0.52
C ARG A 17 -0.36 -9.93 -0.65
N ILE A 18 0.74 -9.18 -0.61
CA ILE A 18 1.13 -8.33 -1.72
C ILE A 18 2.48 -8.86 -2.20
N HIS A 19 2.60 -9.05 -3.52
CA HIS A 19 3.87 -9.47 -4.09
C HIS A 19 4.96 -8.48 -3.69
N GLY A 20 6.07 -9.00 -3.19
CA GLY A 20 7.17 -8.19 -2.68
C GLY A 20 7.17 -8.05 -1.18
N ILE A 21 6.08 -8.41 -0.49
CA ILE A 21 6.03 -8.44 0.95
C ILE A 21 5.93 -9.90 1.38
N ASP A 22 6.90 -10.32 2.16
CA ASP A 22 7.07 -11.73 2.48
C ASP A 22 6.35 -12.12 3.76
N ARG A 23 5.08 -11.77 3.83
CA ARG A 23 4.23 -12.20 4.96
C ARG A 23 2.78 -11.92 4.64
N LEU A 24 1.91 -12.61 5.36
CA LEU A 24 0.49 -12.38 5.28
C LEU A 24 0.13 -11.17 6.14
N LEU A 25 -0.64 -10.26 5.59
CA LEU A 25 -1.05 -9.07 6.29
C LEU A 25 -2.50 -9.22 6.74
N PRO A 26 -2.83 -8.76 7.95
CA PRO A 26 -4.21 -8.91 8.45
C PRO A 26 -5.18 -7.99 7.71
N ALA A 27 -6.44 -8.36 7.76
CA ALA A 27 -7.50 -7.51 7.23
C ALA A 27 -7.52 -6.18 7.96
N GLY A 28 -7.91 -5.13 7.28
CA GLY A 28 -7.99 -3.81 7.88
C GLY A 28 -7.76 -2.73 6.86
N SER A 29 -7.67 -1.51 7.33
CA SER A 29 -7.43 -0.34 6.49
C SER A 29 -5.95 0.03 6.55
N TYR A 30 -5.40 0.32 5.38
CA TYR A 30 -3.99 0.62 5.24
C TYR A 30 -3.83 1.93 4.48
N HIS A 31 -2.87 2.73 4.90
CA HIS A 31 -2.51 3.93 4.16
C HIS A 31 -1.53 3.57 3.06
N VAL A 32 -1.77 4.10 1.89
CA VAL A 32 -0.93 3.92 0.73
C VAL A 32 -0.43 5.29 0.31
N ILE A 33 0.85 5.37 0.05
CA ILE A 33 1.48 6.61 -0.37
C ILE A 33 1.90 6.46 -1.82
N ALA A 34 1.42 7.33 -2.67
CA ALA A 34 1.75 7.31 -4.09
C ALA A 34 2.49 8.59 -4.45
N ASP A 35 3.68 8.42 -5.00
CA ASP A 35 4.46 9.54 -5.50
C ASP A 35 4.27 9.62 -6.99
N GLU A 36 4.01 10.83 -7.46
CA GLU A 36 3.76 11.10 -8.87
C GLU A 36 4.62 12.27 -9.31
N GLU A 37 5.07 12.25 -10.55
CA GLU A 37 5.80 13.39 -11.08
C GLU A 37 5.10 13.95 -12.30
N THR A 38 5.26 15.25 -12.50
CA THR A 38 4.69 15.89 -13.67
C THR A 38 5.48 15.52 -14.91
N ILE A 39 4.75 15.31 -15.99
CA ILE A 39 5.30 15.20 -17.32
C ILE A 39 4.80 16.41 -18.07
N ASP A 40 5.71 17.33 -18.39
CA ASP A 40 5.35 18.54 -19.11
C ASP A 40 5.82 18.42 -20.56
N ALA A 41 4.88 18.57 -21.47
CA ALA A 41 5.13 18.62 -22.87
C ALA A 41 4.51 19.89 -23.44
N GLU A 42 4.88 20.24 -24.66
CA GLU A 42 4.37 21.48 -25.24
C GLU A 42 2.87 21.50 -25.35
N THR A 43 2.24 20.35 -25.54
CA THR A 43 0.82 20.27 -25.81
C THR A 43 -0.01 19.69 -24.67
N PHE A 44 0.65 19.20 -23.60
CA PHE A 44 -0.10 18.62 -22.49
C PHE A 44 0.75 18.55 -21.23
N SER A 45 0.07 18.40 -20.10
CA SER A 45 0.70 18.10 -18.83
C SER A 45 0.00 16.87 -18.28
N ALA A 46 0.77 15.99 -17.64
CA ALA A 46 0.24 14.77 -17.07
C ALA A 46 1.00 14.41 -15.82
N TRP A 47 0.43 13.52 -15.02
CA TRP A 47 1.09 12.97 -13.84
C TRP A 47 1.41 11.52 -14.09
N ARG A 48 2.60 11.12 -13.68
CA ARG A 48 3.04 9.75 -13.82
C ARG A 48 3.43 9.22 -12.44
N ARG A 49 2.94 8.04 -12.10
CA ARG A 49 3.30 7.42 -10.84
C ARG A 49 4.73 6.90 -10.90
N VAL A 50 5.53 7.32 -9.93
CA VAL A 50 6.93 6.92 -9.86
C VAL A 50 7.24 6.09 -8.63
N GLY A 51 6.33 5.98 -7.68
CA GLY A 51 6.54 5.15 -6.51
C GLY A 51 5.25 4.91 -5.77
N THR A 52 5.16 3.75 -5.14
CA THR A 52 4.01 3.39 -4.31
C THR A 52 4.55 2.70 -3.07
N SER A 53 4.01 3.06 -1.92
CA SER A 53 4.39 2.46 -0.65
C SER A 53 3.14 2.19 0.17
N ILE A 54 3.21 1.17 1.00
CA ILE A 54 2.12 0.86 1.91
C ILE A 54 2.66 0.89 3.34
N ILE A 55 1.86 1.42 4.26
CA ILE A 55 2.24 1.49 5.66
C ILE A 55 1.59 0.32 6.36
N VAL A 56 2.41 -0.55 6.93
CA VAL A 56 1.96 -1.79 7.55
C VAL A 56 2.50 -1.89 8.96
N PRO A 57 1.84 -2.67 9.85
CA PRO A 57 2.40 -2.91 11.17
C PRO A 57 3.73 -3.65 11.05
N LYS A 58 4.65 -3.35 11.95
CA LYS A 58 5.91 -4.08 11.99
C LYS A 58 5.65 -5.52 12.38
N GLU A 59 6.50 -6.39 11.87
CA GLU A 59 6.36 -7.81 12.07
C GLU A 59 6.93 -8.29 13.41
N ASP A 60 7.70 -7.50 14.07
CA ASP A 60 8.43 -7.89 15.26
C ASP A 60 7.51 -8.00 16.48
N VAL A 61 6.50 -8.81 16.37
CA VAL A 61 5.55 -9.00 17.47
C VAL A 61 6.09 -10.09 18.38
N VAL A 62 6.23 -9.75 19.64
CA VAL A 62 6.58 -10.72 20.66
C VAL A 62 5.30 -11.22 21.29
N GLU A 63 5.25 -12.51 21.55
CA GLU A 63 4.07 -13.12 22.13
C GLU A 63 3.67 -12.40 23.40
N GLY A 64 2.39 -11.99 23.48
CA GLY A 64 1.89 -11.32 24.64
C GLY A 64 2.12 -9.82 24.68
N VAL A 65 2.82 -9.29 23.72
CA VAL A 65 3.05 -7.85 23.63
C VAL A 65 1.99 -7.22 22.75
N MET A 66 1.51 -6.07 23.14
CA MET A 66 0.50 -5.36 22.37
C MET A 66 1.07 -4.89 21.05
N LYS A 67 0.38 -5.22 19.99
CA LYS A 67 0.78 -4.79 18.66
C LYS A 67 0.42 -3.33 18.44
N GLY A 68 1.20 -2.67 17.60
CA GLY A 68 0.91 -1.31 17.21
C GLY A 68 1.17 -0.28 18.28
N VAL A 69 1.70 -0.69 19.39
CA VAL A 69 2.03 0.23 20.46
C VAL A 69 3.20 1.09 20.01
N LEU A 70 3.09 2.38 20.28
CA LEU A 70 4.18 3.32 20.02
C LEU A 70 4.55 3.42 18.55
N GLY A 71 3.54 3.31 17.68
CA GLY A 71 3.77 3.55 16.29
C GLY A 71 4.63 2.51 15.61
N SER A 72 4.46 1.27 15.97
CA SER A 72 5.20 0.16 15.35
C SER A 72 4.70 -0.08 13.94
N GLU A 73 5.01 0.84 13.04
CA GLU A 73 4.64 0.73 11.65
C GLU A 73 5.86 0.91 10.77
N GLN A 74 5.80 0.36 9.59
CA GLN A 74 6.87 0.56 8.61
C GLN A 74 6.26 0.82 7.24
N MET A 75 7.01 1.56 6.44
CA MET A 75 6.63 1.87 5.08
C MET A 75 7.39 0.94 4.15
N LEU A 76 6.65 0.20 3.34
CA LEU A 76 7.25 -0.76 2.40
C LEU A 76 6.94 -0.33 0.98
N SER A 77 7.97 -0.33 0.14
CA SER A 77 7.81 -0.02 -1.27
C SER A 77 7.18 -1.21 -1.98
N ILE A 78 6.17 -0.95 -2.79
CA ILE A 78 5.48 -1.98 -3.57
C ILE A 78 5.24 -1.45 -4.97
N ARG A 79 4.85 -2.33 -5.87
CA ARG A 79 4.42 -1.90 -7.20
C ARG A 79 2.93 -1.66 -7.20
N ALA A 80 2.50 -0.66 -7.95
CA ALA A 80 1.08 -0.34 -8.03
C ALA A 80 0.25 -1.53 -8.54
N VAL A 81 0.81 -2.30 -9.49
CA VAL A 81 0.12 -3.45 -10.03
C VAL A 81 -0.08 -4.54 -8.97
N ASP A 82 0.89 -4.70 -8.08
CA ASP A 82 0.79 -5.71 -7.03
C ASP A 82 -0.28 -5.32 -6.00
N LEU A 83 -0.39 -4.04 -5.72
CA LEU A 83 -1.46 -3.57 -4.83
C LEU A 83 -2.82 -3.79 -5.48
N ALA A 84 -2.94 -3.46 -6.76
CA ALA A 84 -4.19 -3.64 -7.49
C ALA A 84 -4.60 -5.11 -7.51
N ASP A 85 -3.64 -6.02 -7.70
CA ASP A 85 -3.91 -7.44 -7.69
C ASP A 85 -4.41 -7.91 -6.33
N ALA A 86 -3.82 -7.40 -5.26
CA ALA A 86 -4.24 -7.78 -3.91
C ALA A 86 -5.66 -7.29 -3.63
N VAL A 87 -5.97 -6.07 -4.04
CA VAL A 87 -7.32 -5.53 -3.86
C VAL A 87 -8.34 -6.35 -4.65
N ALA A 88 -7.99 -6.71 -5.88
CA ALA A 88 -8.88 -7.51 -6.72
C ALA A 88 -9.10 -8.90 -6.13
N SER A 89 -8.05 -9.51 -5.58
CA SER A 89 -8.18 -10.81 -4.95
C SER A 89 -9.10 -10.75 -3.73
N ASP A 90 -8.98 -9.70 -2.95
CA ASP A 90 -9.84 -9.54 -1.78
C ASP A 90 -11.30 -9.40 -2.19
N ALA A 91 -11.56 -8.63 -3.24
CA ALA A 91 -12.92 -8.48 -3.75
C ALA A 91 -13.46 -9.80 -4.30
N GLY A 92 -12.59 -10.59 -4.94
CA GLY A 92 -12.99 -11.89 -5.49
C GLY A 92 -13.37 -12.87 -4.38
N VAL A 93 -12.63 -12.87 -3.29
CA VAL A 93 -12.94 -13.75 -2.16
C VAL A 93 -14.33 -13.44 -1.61
N ALA A 94 -14.73 -12.18 -1.64
CA ALA A 94 -16.02 -11.77 -1.10
C ALA A 94 -17.21 -12.35 -1.86
N HIS A 95 -16.98 -12.91 -3.04
CA HIS A 95 -18.05 -13.46 -3.85
C HIS A 95 -18.36 -14.93 -3.53
N ASP A 96 -17.55 -15.57 -2.75
CA ASP A 96 -17.73 -16.98 -2.45
C ASP A 96 -18.64 -17.25 -1.27
#